data_7abab6f00e899f9fc99368c5849e8be3
#
_entry.id   7abab6f00e899f9fc99368c5849e8be3
#
_cell.length_a   1.000
_cell.length_b   1.000
_cell.length_c   1.000
_cell.angle_alpha   90.00
_cell.angle_beta   90.00
_cell.angle_gamma   90.00
#
_symmetry.space_group_name_H-M   'P 1'
#
loop_
_entity.id
_entity.type
_entity.pdbx_description
1 polymer ?
#
loop_
_entity_poly.entity_id
_entity_poly.type
_entity_poly.pdbx_seq_one_letter_code
_entity_poly.pdbx_strand_id
1 'polypeptide(L)'
;NLSMKLDELVTDLSMAERMTRDLVADVACVKMSRIGGLTKARRIRDYFVDHGIKVVTECMMGGQIVSAAVSHFAASTPAELLFNTTDLHAYHTEPTGTPAPPTSGGRMFCHDTPGLGVEPDFESLGDPVAVFQ
;
A
#
# COMPACT_ATOMS: atom_id res chain seq x y z
N ASN A 1 -25.06 -10.47 -3.45
CA ASN A 1 -24.56 -9.20 -2.91
C ASN A 1 -23.21 -8.88 -3.53
N LEU A 2 -22.98 -7.61 -3.86
CA LEU A 2 -21.69 -7.10 -4.27
C LEU A 2 -20.99 -6.50 -3.06
N SER A 3 -19.70 -6.78 -2.90
CA SER A 3 -18.90 -6.16 -1.85
C SER A 3 -18.65 -4.68 -2.16
N MET A 4 -18.92 -3.83 -1.17
CA MET A 4 -18.65 -2.39 -1.24
C MET A 4 -17.23 -2.11 -0.77
N LYS A 5 -16.44 -1.40 -1.60
CA LYS A 5 -15.11 -0.88 -1.22
C LYS A 5 -15.16 0.62 -0.98
N LEU A 6 -14.66 1.08 0.16
CA LEU A 6 -14.32 2.49 0.38
C LEU A 6 -12.85 2.75 0.10
N ASP A 7 -12.59 3.81 -0.63
CA ASP A 7 -11.26 4.20 -1.08
C ASP A 7 -10.79 5.51 -0.43
N GLU A 8 -11.19 6.64 -0.99
CA GLU A 8 -10.64 7.95 -0.63
C GLU A 8 -10.99 8.42 0.80
N LEU A 9 -11.99 7.80 1.41
CA LEU A 9 -12.44 8.15 2.76
C LEU A 9 -11.57 7.57 3.88
N VAL A 10 -10.69 6.60 3.60
CA VAL A 10 -9.79 6.01 4.60
C VAL A 10 -8.58 6.92 4.78
N THR A 11 -8.73 7.98 5.57
CA THR A 11 -7.71 9.01 5.79
C THR A 11 -6.93 8.84 7.09
N ASP A 12 -7.57 8.29 8.11
CA ASP A 12 -7.01 8.13 9.45
C ASP A 12 -7.76 7.06 10.25
N LEU A 13 -7.32 6.82 11.48
CA LEU A 13 -7.93 5.80 12.35
C LEU A 13 -9.37 6.15 12.72
N SER A 14 -9.70 7.44 12.93
CA SER A 14 -11.06 7.83 13.31
C SER A 14 -12.06 7.57 12.20
N MET A 15 -11.64 7.72 10.94
CA MET A 15 -12.47 7.34 9.79
C MET A 15 -12.60 5.83 9.66
N ALA A 16 -11.55 5.05 9.96
CA ALA A 16 -11.64 3.59 10.01
C ALA A 16 -12.64 3.11 11.08
N GLU A 17 -12.58 3.69 12.28
CA GLU A 17 -13.52 3.42 13.37
C GLU A 17 -14.96 3.76 12.99
N ARG A 18 -15.16 4.92 12.36
CA ARG A 18 -16.48 5.34 11.88
C ARG A 18 -17.03 4.39 10.80
N MET A 19 -16.20 4.05 9.82
CA MET A 19 -16.56 3.13 8.75
C MET A 19 -17.03 1.78 9.30
N THR A 20 -16.28 1.24 10.27
CA THR A 20 -16.59 -0.04 10.91
C THR A 20 -17.87 0.03 11.74
N ARG A 21 -18.01 1.06 12.57
CA ARG A 21 -19.19 1.25 13.41
C ARG A 21 -20.48 1.39 12.60
N ASP A 22 -20.40 2.16 11.51
CA ASP A 22 -21.57 2.48 10.68
C ASP A 22 -21.82 1.41 9.60
N LEU A 23 -20.99 0.33 9.54
CA LEU A 23 -21.07 -0.82 8.62
C LEU A 23 -21.24 -0.40 7.15
N VAL A 24 -20.48 0.60 6.72
CA VAL A 24 -20.66 1.22 5.40
C VAL A 24 -19.94 0.52 4.25
N ALA A 25 -19.01 -0.41 4.54
CA ALA A 25 -18.31 -1.15 3.49
C ALA A 25 -17.72 -2.48 3.99
N ASP A 26 -17.51 -3.39 3.04
CA ASP A 26 -16.90 -4.71 3.26
C ASP A 26 -15.39 -4.69 3.08
N VAL A 27 -14.88 -3.69 2.35
CA VAL A 27 -13.48 -3.58 1.94
C VAL A 27 -13.00 -2.14 2.12
N ALA A 28 -11.83 -1.97 2.72
CA ALA A 28 -11.17 -0.68 2.92
C ALA A 28 -9.89 -0.58 2.09
N CYS A 29 -9.72 0.52 1.36
CA CYS A 29 -8.47 0.80 0.65
C CYS A 29 -7.52 1.60 1.55
N VAL A 30 -6.39 1.00 1.92
CA VAL A 30 -5.38 1.61 2.77
C VAL A 30 -4.23 2.12 1.90
N LYS A 31 -4.21 3.42 1.65
CA LYS A 31 -3.16 4.11 0.89
C LYS A 31 -2.13 4.70 1.84
N MET A 32 -0.95 4.10 1.91
CA MET A 32 0.11 4.50 2.85
C MET A 32 0.49 5.97 2.72
N SER A 33 0.57 6.48 1.49
CA SER A 33 0.91 7.87 1.20
C SER A 33 -0.12 8.87 1.74
N ARG A 34 -1.41 8.52 1.67
CA ARG A 34 -2.50 9.35 2.21
C ARG A 34 -2.51 9.38 3.73
N ILE A 35 -2.26 8.24 4.35
CA ILE A 35 -2.33 8.05 5.80
C ILE A 35 -1.09 8.64 6.50
N GLY A 36 -0.01 8.87 5.75
CA GLY A 36 1.24 9.44 6.28
C GLY A 36 2.24 8.37 6.76
N GLY A 37 2.36 7.28 6.00
CA GLY A 37 3.42 6.29 6.12
C GLY A 37 2.99 4.94 6.68
N LEU A 38 3.93 3.98 6.63
CA LEU A 38 3.71 2.58 6.97
C LEU A 38 3.24 2.35 8.41
N THR A 39 3.79 3.08 9.37
CA THR A 39 3.41 2.90 10.80
C THR A 39 1.95 3.19 11.06
N LYS A 40 1.43 4.28 10.49
CA LYS A 40 0.01 4.63 10.62
C LYS A 40 -0.87 3.69 9.80
N ALA A 41 -0.44 3.35 8.58
CA ALA A 41 -1.15 2.42 7.71
C ALA A 41 -1.31 1.04 8.36
N ARG A 42 -0.25 0.53 9.02
CA ARG A 42 -0.29 -0.74 9.76
C ARG A 42 -1.35 -0.72 10.87
N ARG A 43 -1.39 0.35 11.66
CA ARG A 43 -2.40 0.47 12.74
C ARG A 43 -3.83 0.45 12.20
N ILE A 44 -4.07 1.13 11.08
CA ILE A 44 -5.40 1.14 10.44
C ILE A 44 -5.72 -0.23 9.83
N ARG A 45 -4.75 -0.87 9.17
CA ARG A 45 -4.89 -2.24 8.65
C ARG A 45 -5.23 -3.22 9.76
N ASP A 46 -4.45 -3.19 10.88
CA ASP A 46 -4.67 -4.08 12.02
C ASP A 46 -6.07 -3.87 12.61
N TYR A 47 -6.52 -2.62 12.71
CA TYR A 47 -7.88 -2.30 13.13
C TYR A 47 -8.94 -2.93 12.22
N PHE A 48 -8.80 -2.82 10.89
CA PHE A 48 -9.73 -3.44 9.94
C PHE A 48 -9.71 -4.97 10.03
N VAL A 49 -8.51 -5.55 10.15
CA VAL A 49 -8.33 -7.00 10.31
C VAL A 49 -9.04 -7.50 11.56
N ASP A 50 -8.89 -6.83 12.69
CA ASP A 50 -9.56 -7.19 13.95
C ASP A 50 -11.10 -7.11 13.87
N HIS A 51 -11.62 -6.35 12.91
CA HIS A 51 -13.07 -6.21 12.67
C HIS A 51 -13.58 -6.99 11.44
N GLY A 52 -12.73 -7.86 10.85
CA GLY A 52 -13.13 -8.71 9.71
C GLY A 52 -13.34 -7.95 8.40
N ILE A 53 -12.89 -6.70 8.29
CA ILE A 53 -12.96 -5.89 7.07
C ILE A 53 -11.78 -6.23 6.19
N LYS A 54 -12.04 -6.56 4.92
CA LYS A 54 -10.97 -6.83 3.95
C LYS A 54 -10.23 -5.55 3.58
N VAL A 55 -8.94 -5.71 3.27
CA VAL A 55 -8.06 -4.59 2.96
C VAL A 55 -7.53 -4.68 1.54
N VAL A 56 -7.61 -3.58 0.82
CA VAL A 56 -6.80 -3.32 -0.37
C VAL A 56 -5.57 -2.54 0.07
N THR A 57 -4.39 -3.04 -0.28
CA THR A 57 -3.14 -2.31 -0.05
C THR A 57 -2.74 -1.57 -1.31
N GLU A 58 -2.63 -0.25 -1.20
CA GLU A 58 -2.45 0.63 -2.36
C GLU A 58 -1.59 1.85 -2.01
N CYS A 59 -1.14 2.54 -3.04
CA CYS A 59 -0.52 3.86 -2.94
C CYS A 59 -1.09 4.79 -4.02
N MET A 60 -0.62 6.03 -4.04
CA MET A 60 -0.99 7.00 -5.06
C MET A 60 0.10 7.07 -6.12
N MET A 61 -0.05 6.30 -7.20
CA MET A 61 0.80 6.35 -8.40
C MET A 61 2.31 6.44 -8.12
N GLY A 62 2.79 5.72 -7.11
CA GLY A 62 4.21 5.66 -6.79
C GLY A 62 4.97 4.70 -7.70
N GLY A 63 6.28 4.96 -7.90
CA GLY A 63 7.17 4.08 -8.65
C GLY A 63 7.58 2.83 -7.85
N GLN A 64 8.72 2.24 -8.23
CA GLN A 64 9.21 0.96 -7.70
C GLN A 64 9.41 0.99 -6.18
N ILE A 65 9.94 2.08 -5.62
CA ILE A 65 10.17 2.23 -4.18
C ILE A 65 8.85 2.13 -3.40
N VAL A 66 7.82 2.84 -3.88
CA VAL A 66 6.51 2.82 -3.22
C VAL A 66 5.82 1.48 -3.41
N SER A 67 5.90 0.88 -4.60
CA SER A 67 5.34 -0.46 -4.86
C SER A 67 6.02 -1.54 -4.03
N ALA A 68 7.32 -1.42 -3.76
CA ALA A 68 8.02 -2.31 -2.83
C ALA A 68 7.44 -2.19 -1.41
N ALA A 69 7.21 -0.96 -0.92
CA ALA A 69 6.56 -0.77 0.38
C ALA A 69 5.13 -1.36 0.41
N VAL A 70 4.36 -1.20 -0.67
CA VAL A 70 3.01 -1.80 -0.83
C VAL A 70 3.09 -3.32 -0.79
N SER A 71 4.07 -3.93 -1.48
CA SER A 71 4.22 -5.39 -1.50
C SER A 71 4.53 -5.98 -0.12
N HIS A 72 5.43 -5.35 0.64
CA HIS A 72 5.71 -5.75 2.03
C HIS A 72 4.49 -5.56 2.94
N PHE A 73 3.76 -4.48 2.76
CA PHE A 73 2.55 -4.21 3.52
C PHE A 73 1.47 -5.26 3.23
N ALA A 74 1.28 -5.62 1.94
CA ALA A 74 0.38 -6.68 1.52
C ALA A 74 0.80 -8.04 2.09
N ALA A 75 2.08 -8.40 1.98
CA ALA A 75 2.61 -9.66 2.49
C ALA A 75 2.46 -9.82 4.01
N SER A 76 2.43 -8.71 4.75
CA SER A 76 2.20 -8.69 6.21
C SER A 76 0.72 -8.67 6.61
N THR A 77 -0.20 -8.63 5.65
CA THR A 77 -1.65 -8.65 5.89
C THR A 77 -2.14 -10.11 5.85
N PRO A 78 -3.01 -10.57 6.78
CA PRO A 78 -3.57 -11.91 6.73
C PRO A 78 -4.22 -12.20 5.37
N ALA A 79 -3.87 -13.34 4.77
CA ALA A 79 -4.23 -13.66 3.39
C ALA A 79 -5.75 -13.68 3.14
N GLU A 80 -6.53 -14.10 4.12
CA GLU A 80 -8.01 -14.17 4.06
C GLU A 80 -8.66 -12.78 4.10
N LEU A 81 -7.95 -11.77 4.60
CA LEU A 81 -8.40 -10.39 4.69
C LEU A 81 -7.70 -9.45 3.71
N LEU A 82 -6.68 -9.93 2.99
CA LEU A 82 -6.11 -9.21 1.86
C LEU A 82 -7.02 -9.36 0.64
N PHE A 83 -7.73 -8.30 0.26
CA PHE A 83 -8.62 -8.32 -0.91
C PHE A 83 -7.83 -8.29 -2.21
N ASN A 84 -6.95 -7.31 -2.37
CA ASN A 84 -5.95 -7.23 -3.42
C ASN A 84 -4.84 -6.22 -3.08
N THR A 85 -3.86 -6.13 -3.94
CA THR A 85 -2.82 -5.09 -3.93
C THR A 85 -2.65 -4.50 -5.33
N THR A 86 -1.92 -3.40 -5.46
CA THR A 86 -1.68 -2.72 -6.73
C THR A 86 -0.19 -2.66 -7.07
N ASP A 87 0.12 -2.70 -8.36
CA ASP A 87 1.46 -2.59 -8.94
C ASP A 87 1.61 -1.31 -9.77
N LEU A 88 1.23 -0.17 -9.20
CA LEU A 88 1.14 1.11 -9.92
C LEU A 88 2.46 1.57 -10.54
N HIS A 89 3.61 1.01 -10.13
CA HIS A 89 4.89 1.24 -10.80
C HIS A 89 4.89 0.81 -12.29
N ALA A 90 4.01 -0.14 -12.68
CA ALA A 90 3.88 -0.57 -14.07
C ALA A 90 3.37 0.53 -15.02
N TYR A 91 2.81 1.61 -14.47
CA TYR A 91 2.38 2.77 -15.25
C TYR A 91 3.49 3.81 -15.49
N HIS A 92 4.65 3.66 -14.82
CA HIS A 92 5.78 4.56 -14.99
C HIS A 92 6.64 4.12 -16.18
N THR A 93 7.02 5.08 -17.02
CA THR A 93 7.94 4.87 -18.14
C THR A 93 9.40 4.91 -17.70
N GLU A 94 9.68 5.68 -16.64
CA GLU A 94 11.01 5.81 -16.05
C GLU A 94 11.04 5.14 -14.68
N PRO A 95 12.05 4.30 -14.39
CA PRO A 95 12.16 3.64 -13.10
C PRO A 95 12.59 4.64 -12.01
N THR A 96 11.98 4.53 -10.83
CA THR A 96 12.41 5.29 -9.64
C THR A 96 13.38 4.49 -8.76
N GLY A 97 13.59 3.22 -9.07
CA GLY A 97 14.49 2.32 -8.35
C GLY A 97 14.49 0.91 -8.95
N THR A 98 15.49 0.13 -8.58
CA THR A 98 15.69 -1.23 -9.10
C THR A 98 16.12 -2.21 -7.98
N PRO A 99 15.78 -3.51 -8.12
CA PRO A 99 14.83 -4.09 -9.05
C PRO A 99 13.38 -3.74 -8.68
N ALA A 100 12.47 -3.78 -9.65
CA ALA A 100 11.04 -3.67 -9.36
C ALA A 100 10.54 -4.88 -8.54
N PRO A 101 9.49 -4.73 -7.73
CA PRO A 101 8.87 -5.87 -7.06
C PRO A 101 8.51 -6.98 -8.06
N PRO A 102 8.88 -8.24 -7.79
CA PRO A 102 8.62 -9.33 -8.72
C PRO A 102 7.12 -9.54 -8.93
N THR A 103 6.70 -9.74 -10.18
CA THR A 103 5.31 -10.06 -10.53
C THR A 103 5.24 -11.34 -11.34
N SER A 104 4.28 -12.20 -11.03
CA SER A 104 4.03 -13.44 -11.76
C SER A 104 2.60 -13.93 -11.57
N GLY A 105 1.94 -14.36 -12.64
CA GLY A 105 0.62 -14.94 -12.59
C GLY A 105 -0.44 -14.03 -11.94
N GLY A 106 -0.36 -12.71 -12.17
CA GLY A 106 -1.26 -11.72 -11.57
C GLY A 106 -1.03 -11.47 -10.08
N ARG A 107 0.15 -11.84 -9.57
CA ARG A 107 0.57 -11.60 -8.18
C ARG A 107 1.84 -10.78 -8.15
N MET A 108 1.93 -9.90 -7.17
CA MET A 108 3.16 -9.16 -6.83
C MET A 108 3.75 -9.74 -5.54
N PHE A 109 5.07 -9.88 -5.52
CA PHE A 109 5.80 -10.41 -4.37
C PHE A 109 6.70 -9.34 -3.77
N CYS A 110 6.96 -9.41 -2.47
CA CYS A 110 7.99 -8.59 -1.86
C CYS A 110 9.38 -9.21 -2.09
N HIS A 111 10.40 -8.37 -2.05
CA HIS A 111 11.78 -8.83 -2.07
C HIS A 111 12.15 -9.56 -0.77
N ASP A 112 13.00 -10.57 -0.86
CA ASP A 112 13.53 -11.31 0.27
C ASP A 112 14.93 -10.79 0.65
N THR A 113 15.04 -9.47 0.77
CA THR A 113 16.27 -8.75 1.13
C THR A 113 15.97 -7.69 2.19
N PRO A 114 16.96 -7.26 2.99
CA PRO A 114 16.76 -6.21 3.99
C PRO A 114 16.20 -4.91 3.40
N GLY A 115 15.39 -4.21 4.19
CA GLY A 115 14.74 -2.96 3.78
C GLY A 115 13.58 -3.21 2.81
N LEU A 116 13.46 -2.37 1.80
CA LEU A 116 12.44 -2.52 0.74
C LEU A 116 12.89 -3.47 -0.37
N GLY A 117 14.19 -3.78 -0.45
CA GLY A 117 14.75 -4.59 -1.53
C GLY A 117 14.84 -3.87 -2.88
N VAL A 118 14.74 -2.55 -2.87
CA VAL A 118 14.83 -1.67 -4.05
C VAL A 118 15.83 -0.56 -3.75
N GLU A 119 16.82 -0.40 -4.63
CA GLU A 119 17.76 0.71 -4.57
C GLU A 119 17.22 1.89 -5.39
N PRO A 120 17.23 3.12 -4.84
CA PRO A 120 16.79 4.29 -5.57
C PRO A 120 17.66 4.56 -6.82
N ASP A 121 17.03 4.95 -7.91
CA ASP A 121 17.69 5.44 -9.10
C ASP A 121 17.81 6.97 -9.03
N PHE A 122 18.93 7.47 -8.50
CA PHE A 122 19.15 8.90 -8.32
C PHE A 122 19.30 9.66 -9.64
N GLU A 123 19.66 8.99 -10.73
CA GLU A 123 19.72 9.62 -12.05
C GLU A 123 18.31 9.92 -12.55
N SER A 124 17.41 8.95 -12.49
CA SER A 124 16.01 9.13 -12.87
C SER A 124 15.24 10.04 -11.93
N LEU A 125 15.56 10.03 -10.63
CA LEU A 125 14.90 10.88 -9.63
C LEU A 125 15.32 12.35 -9.73
N GLY A 126 16.52 12.63 -10.25
CA GLY A 126 17.07 13.98 -10.36
C GLY A 126 17.44 14.59 -9.01
N ASP A 127 17.65 15.91 -9.00
CA ASP A 127 18.04 16.64 -7.81
C ASP A 127 16.91 16.70 -6.76
N PRO A 128 17.23 16.52 -5.46
CA PRO A 128 16.22 16.59 -4.41
C PRO A 128 15.68 18.02 -4.25
N VAL A 129 14.34 18.13 -4.22
CA VAL A 129 13.66 19.42 -3.97
C VAL A 129 13.69 19.83 -2.49
N ALA A 130 13.91 18.89 -1.59
CA ALA A 130 14.07 19.11 -0.16
C ALA A 130 14.84 17.94 0.48
N VAL A 131 15.66 18.24 1.48
CA VAL A 131 16.39 17.24 2.28
C VAL A 131 16.03 17.46 3.74
N PHE A 132 15.54 16.40 4.41
CA PHE A 132 15.21 16.40 5.83
C PHE A 132 16.31 15.64 6.59
N GLN A 133 16.83 16.26 7.66
CA GLN A 133 17.84 15.68 8.56
C GLN A 133 17.22 15.29 9.90
#